data_b47c3586f5a0cf3d12210b94210e6703
#
_entry.id   b47c3586f5a0cf3d12210b94210e6703
#
_cell.length_a   1.000
_cell.length_b   1.000
_cell.length_c   1.000
_cell.angle_alpha   90.00
_cell.angle_beta   90.00
_cell.angle_gamma   90.00
#
_symmetry.space_group_name_H-M   'P 1'
#
loop_
_entity.id
_entity.type
_entity.pdbx_description
1 polymer ?
#
loop_
_entity_poly.entity_id
_entity_poly.type
_entity_poly.pdbx_seq_one_letter_code
_entity_poly.pdbx_strand_id
1 'polypeptide(L)'
;TCTITLPASATVGDRLVFTDYARTWTTNKVIIDSNGLNYQGGPDTMTVEYNTPGQSLDIVYSGATKGWIPNTDEATTRFTPDYAVDFLVVAGAGGGGKGPNANTGGGGGGAGGYRTSTQTITTGGTVITALVGDGGPGTGVLTGSDSTMSASGLSTITSAGGGSGAADQGGYSDAGGDGGSGGGGAFNGGSAGAGNTPSTSPVQGYAGGAGLAGTSPTLAGGGGGASAVGSAGAGTAGGNGGAGGTSSITGASVVYAGGGGGGADPAGTGLTAGTGGTGGGGAGGLAANGTNGTVNTGGGGGGAGATALGGTGGKGVIIMSIPTVSYSGITT
;
A
#
# COMPACT_ATOMS: atom_id res chain seq x y z
N THR A 1 -37.55 -16.24 13.53
CA THR A 1 -36.77 -15.11 14.07
C THR A 1 -37.71 -13.97 14.37
N CYS A 2 -37.59 -13.34 15.54
CA CYS A 2 -38.33 -12.18 15.97
C CYS A 2 -37.35 -11.07 16.34
N THR A 3 -37.57 -9.84 15.87
CA THR A 3 -36.77 -8.68 16.30
C THR A 3 -37.56 -7.92 17.37
N ILE A 4 -36.94 -7.64 18.50
CA ILE A 4 -37.43 -6.76 19.54
C ILE A 4 -36.70 -5.44 19.44
N THR A 5 -37.41 -4.39 19.03
CA THR A 5 -36.87 -3.03 18.98
C THR A 5 -37.08 -2.37 20.33
N LEU A 6 -35.99 -1.98 20.99
CA LEU A 6 -35.99 -1.29 22.28
C LEU A 6 -36.41 0.19 22.13
N PRO A 7 -36.74 0.88 23.23
CA PRO A 7 -37.01 2.32 23.19
C PRO A 7 -35.83 3.12 22.62
N ALA A 8 -36.10 4.08 21.73
CA ALA A 8 -35.10 4.99 21.18
C ALA A 8 -34.53 5.99 22.20
N SER A 9 -35.17 6.09 23.39
CA SER A 9 -34.69 6.88 24.53
C SER A 9 -34.95 6.13 25.82
N ALA A 10 -34.00 6.20 26.76
CA ALA A 10 -34.13 5.55 28.05
C ALA A 10 -33.43 6.38 29.14
N THR A 11 -33.89 6.24 30.38
CA THR A 11 -33.29 6.85 31.55
C THR A 11 -32.52 5.79 32.34
N VAL A 12 -31.41 6.18 32.97
CA VAL A 12 -30.59 5.24 33.76
C VAL A 12 -31.47 4.57 34.84
N GLY A 13 -31.49 3.24 34.83
CA GLY A 13 -32.31 2.42 35.68
C GLY A 13 -33.59 1.88 35.02
N ASP A 14 -33.94 2.34 33.81
CA ASP A 14 -35.06 1.71 33.07
C ASP A 14 -34.75 0.24 32.84
N ARG A 15 -35.76 -0.61 33.02
CA ARG A 15 -35.59 -2.07 32.99
C ARG A 15 -36.65 -2.72 32.09
N LEU A 16 -36.22 -3.68 31.30
CA LEU A 16 -37.08 -4.48 30.43
C LEU A 16 -36.82 -5.97 30.67
N VAL A 17 -37.88 -6.75 30.69
CA VAL A 17 -37.81 -8.20 30.88
C VAL A 17 -38.56 -8.89 29.75
N PHE A 18 -37.94 -9.83 29.08
CA PHE A 18 -38.53 -10.67 28.05
C PHE A 18 -38.34 -12.13 28.44
N THR A 19 -39.35 -12.96 28.24
CA THR A 19 -39.28 -14.38 28.61
C THR A 19 -39.80 -15.24 27.46
N ASP A 20 -39.04 -16.31 27.13
CA ASP A 20 -39.47 -17.34 26.17
C ASP A 20 -40.51 -18.25 26.81
N TYR A 21 -41.74 -17.76 26.93
CA TYR A 21 -42.87 -18.49 27.52
C TYR A 21 -43.16 -19.81 26.80
N ALA A 22 -43.08 -19.80 25.46
CA ALA A 22 -43.38 -20.95 24.62
C ALA A 22 -42.17 -21.91 24.42
N ARG A 23 -40.99 -21.57 24.97
CA ARG A 23 -39.74 -22.31 24.82
C ARG A 23 -39.31 -22.53 23.34
N THR A 24 -39.57 -21.52 22.51
CA THR A 24 -39.38 -21.62 21.05
C THR A 24 -38.17 -20.83 20.53
N TRP A 25 -37.38 -20.15 21.38
CA TRP A 25 -36.29 -19.31 20.92
C TRP A 25 -35.18 -20.10 20.17
N THR A 26 -35.06 -21.41 20.43
CA THR A 26 -34.15 -22.28 19.61
C THR A 26 -34.52 -22.24 18.12
N THR A 27 -35.83 -22.25 17.82
CA THR A 27 -36.35 -22.24 16.45
C THR A 27 -36.66 -20.82 15.95
N ASN A 28 -37.17 -19.97 16.88
CA ASN A 28 -37.60 -18.60 16.65
C ASN A 28 -36.74 -17.66 17.48
N LYS A 29 -35.46 -17.58 17.14
CA LYS A 29 -34.49 -16.72 17.83
C LYS A 29 -34.98 -15.28 17.92
N VAL A 30 -34.59 -14.63 19.01
CA VAL A 30 -34.84 -13.21 19.24
C VAL A 30 -33.59 -12.41 18.92
N ILE A 31 -33.77 -11.35 18.14
CA ILE A 31 -32.74 -10.33 17.86
C ILE A 31 -33.16 -9.09 18.63
N ILE A 32 -32.24 -8.51 19.38
CA ILE A 32 -32.40 -7.21 20.02
C ILE A 32 -31.91 -6.11 19.10
N ASP A 33 -32.76 -5.19 18.73
CA ASP A 33 -32.49 -3.93 18.08
C ASP A 33 -32.52 -2.83 19.15
N SER A 34 -31.39 -2.26 19.48
CA SER A 34 -31.26 -1.25 20.53
C SER A 34 -31.67 0.15 20.11
N ASN A 35 -32.10 0.34 18.85
CA ASN A 35 -32.80 1.53 18.34
C ASN A 35 -32.04 2.85 18.57
N GLY A 36 -30.80 2.91 18.14
CA GLY A 36 -29.94 4.09 18.29
C GLY A 36 -29.19 4.20 19.61
N LEU A 37 -29.48 3.34 20.58
CA LEU A 37 -28.76 3.28 21.86
C LEU A 37 -27.71 2.16 21.81
N ASN A 38 -26.71 2.22 22.69
CA ASN A 38 -25.74 1.15 22.83
C ASN A 38 -26.34 -0.08 23.53
N TYR A 39 -25.77 -1.25 23.26
CA TYR A 39 -26.04 -2.49 23.98
C TYR A 39 -24.73 -3.07 24.50
N GLN A 40 -24.55 -3.13 25.83
CA GLN A 40 -23.28 -3.52 26.49
C GLN A 40 -22.04 -2.76 25.98
N GLY A 41 -22.21 -1.50 25.58
CA GLY A 41 -21.18 -0.64 25.02
C GLY A 41 -20.89 -0.87 23.53
N GLY A 42 -21.55 -1.81 22.87
CA GLY A 42 -21.57 -1.94 21.42
C GLY A 42 -22.59 -1.00 20.78
N PRO A 43 -22.35 -0.55 19.53
CA PRO A 43 -23.28 0.32 18.80
C PRO A 43 -24.60 -0.42 18.47
N ASP A 44 -25.65 0.31 18.15
CA ASP A 44 -26.96 -0.26 17.81
C ASP A 44 -26.94 -1.08 16.51
N THR A 45 -25.94 -0.90 15.68
CA THR A 45 -25.69 -1.71 14.49
C THR A 45 -25.19 -3.13 14.80
N MET A 46 -24.85 -3.42 16.07
CA MET A 46 -24.43 -4.74 16.51
C MET A 46 -25.65 -5.67 16.68
N THR A 47 -25.63 -6.82 15.99
CA THR A 47 -26.68 -7.84 16.18
C THR A 47 -26.47 -8.60 17.48
N VAL A 48 -27.45 -8.58 18.36
CA VAL A 48 -27.49 -9.36 19.61
C VAL A 48 -28.59 -10.39 19.51
N GLU A 49 -28.24 -11.68 19.61
CA GLU A 49 -29.17 -12.79 19.41
C GLU A 49 -29.28 -13.67 20.66
N TYR A 50 -30.49 -14.05 21.00
CA TYR A 50 -30.82 -15.00 22.06
C TYR A 50 -31.60 -16.18 21.46
N ASN A 51 -31.12 -17.42 21.67
CA ASN A 51 -31.72 -18.61 21.09
C ASN A 51 -31.81 -19.79 22.08
N THR A 52 -31.67 -19.54 23.38
CA THR A 52 -31.80 -20.57 24.42
C THR A 52 -33.25 -20.79 24.77
N PRO A 53 -33.79 -22.03 24.71
CA PRO A 53 -35.21 -22.29 24.98
C PRO A 53 -35.54 -22.10 26.44
N GLY A 54 -36.59 -21.32 26.71
CA GLY A 54 -37.07 -21.01 28.07
C GLY A 54 -36.23 -19.94 28.79
N GLN A 55 -35.37 -19.25 28.07
CA GLN A 55 -34.55 -18.14 28.61
C GLN A 55 -35.42 -16.95 29.02
N SER A 56 -34.96 -16.22 30.04
CA SER A 56 -35.49 -14.92 30.43
C SER A 56 -34.37 -13.89 30.28
N LEU A 57 -34.62 -12.85 29.51
CA LEU A 57 -33.69 -11.74 29.30
C LEU A 57 -34.18 -10.55 30.15
N ASP A 58 -33.35 -10.10 31.07
CA ASP A 58 -33.56 -8.98 31.97
C ASP A 58 -32.48 -7.93 31.72
N ILE A 59 -32.85 -6.77 31.16
CA ILE A 59 -31.93 -5.72 30.78
C ILE A 59 -32.20 -4.41 31.48
N VAL A 60 -31.13 -3.66 31.82
CA VAL A 60 -31.22 -2.36 32.47
C VAL A 60 -30.46 -1.34 31.67
N TYR A 61 -31.02 -0.15 31.46
CA TYR A 61 -30.28 0.95 30.82
C TYR A 61 -29.32 1.60 31.81
N SER A 62 -28.04 1.64 31.46
CA SER A 62 -26.93 2.13 32.30
C SER A 62 -26.39 3.50 31.89
N GLY A 63 -26.95 4.12 30.87
CA GLY A 63 -26.50 5.41 30.32
C GLY A 63 -25.90 5.30 28.91
N ALA A 64 -25.58 6.45 28.31
CA ALA A 64 -25.23 6.54 26.90
C ALA A 64 -23.99 5.72 26.48
N THR A 65 -23.00 5.56 27.39
CA THR A 65 -21.76 4.85 27.06
C THR A 65 -21.94 3.34 26.93
N LYS A 66 -22.69 2.72 27.85
CA LYS A 66 -22.90 1.27 27.85
C LYS A 66 -24.26 0.86 27.30
N GLY A 67 -25.24 1.76 27.35
CA GLY A 67 -26.59 1.50 26.88
C GLY A 67 -27.32 0.48 27.74
N TRP A 68 -28.03 -0.43 27.09
CA TRP A 68 -28.72 -1.53 27.74
C TRP A 68 -27.74 -2.63 28.15
N ILE A 69 -27.82 -3.09 29.39
CA ILE A 69 -26.94 -4.15 29.94
C ILE A 69 -27.82 -5.28 30.47
N PRO A 70 -27.68 -6.53 30.02
CA PRO A 70 -28.36 -7.67 30.60
C PRO A 70 -27.76 -8.01 31.99
N ASN A 71 -28.60 -8.38 32.92
CA ASN A 71 -28.20 -8.84 34.25
C ASN A 71 -27.43 -10.16 34.18
N THR A 72 -27.76 -11.03 33.21
CA THR A 72 -27.02 -12.21 32.84
C THR A 72 -26.82 -12.19 31.34
N ASP A 73 -25.59 -12.27 30.89
CA ASP A 73 -25.27 -12.24 29.46
C ASP A 73 -25.23 -13.66 28.90
N GLU A 74 -26.35 -14.11 28.40
CA GLU A 74 -26.55 -15.40 27.74
C GLU A 74 -26.79 -15.23 26.23
N ALA A 75 -26.36 -14.11 25.65
CA ALA A 75 -26.43 -13.91 24.20
C ALA A 75 -25.56 -14.98 23.51
N THR A 76 -26.19 -15.77 22.64
CA THR A 76 -25.52 -16.88 21.95
C THR A 76 -24.71 -16.40 20.76
N THR A 77 -25.03 -15.24 20.22
CA THR A 77 -24.33 -14.65 19.10
C THR A 77 -24.35 -13.13 19.21
N ARG A 78 -23.18 -12.55 19.03
CA ARG A 78 -22.98 -11.11 18.85
C ARG A 78 -22.24 -10.91 17.53
N PHE A 79 -22.91 -10.31 16.57
CA PHE A 79 -22.31 -9.97 15.30
C PHE A 79 -22.05 -8.47 15.28
N THR A 80 -20.80 -8.07 15.09
CA THR A 80 -20.51 -6.74 14.57
C THR A 80 -21.01 -6.70 13.13
N PRO A 81 -21.66 -5.61 12.68
CA PRO A 81 -22.04 -5.51 11.29
C PRO A 81 -20.80 -5.57 10.40
N ASP A 82 -21.00 -6.06 9.20
CA ASP A 82 -19.98 -6.02 8.17
C ASP A 82 -19.52 -4.58 7.93
N TYR A 83 -18.23 -4.37 7.83
CA TYR A 83 -17.68 -3.04 7.55
C TYR A 83 -16.59 -3.10 6.49
N ALA A 84 -16.58 -2.08 5.64
CA ALA A 84 -15.56 -1.94 4.61
C ALA A 84 -14.27 -1.38 5.21
N VAL A 85 -13.14 -1.93 4.76
CA VAL A 85 -11.79 -1.42 5.05
C VAL A 85 -11.12 -1.10 3.74
N ASP A 86 -10.61 0.11 3.63
CA ASP A 86 -9.80 0.52 2.49
C ASP A 86 -8.33 0.25 2.77
N PHE A 87 -7.63 -0.24 1.75
CA PHE A 87 -6.21 -0.57 1.79
C PHE A 87 -5.45 0.16 0.70
N LEU A 88 -4.30 0.71 1.06
CA LEU A 88 -3.23 1.08 0.15
C LEU A 88 -2.01 0.23 0.48
N VAL A 89 -1.50 -0.52 -0.50
CA VAL A 89 -0.32 -1.38 -0.37
C VAL A 89 0.71 -0.93 -1.40
N VAL A 90 1.80 -0.35 -0.94
CA VAL A 90 2.93 0.08 -1.78
C VAL A 90 4.15 -0.75 -1.43
N ALA A 91 4.78 -1.36 -2.40
CA ALA A 91 5.98 -2.18 -2.22
C ALA A 91 7.25 -1.35 -2.06
N GLY A 92 8.34 -1.98 -1.68
CA GLY A 92 9.67 -1.39 -1.74
C GLY A 92 10.10 -1.13 -3.19
N ALA A 93 10.79 -0.04 -3.43
CA ALA A 93 11.25 0.35 -4.76
C ALA A 93 12.62 -0.24 -5.11
N GLY A 94 12.94 -0.31 -6.38
CA GLY A 94 14.28 -0.69 -6.86
C GLY A 94 15.34 0.38 -6.59
N GLY A 95 16.58 -0.06 -6.36
CA GLY A 95 17.75 0.82 -6.31
C GLY A 95 18.07 1.36 -7.69
N GLY A 96 18.67 2.55 -7.76
CA GLY A 96 19.24 3.11 -8.97
C GLY A 96 20.51 2.34 -9.40
N GLY A 97 20.76 2.31 -10.69
CA GLY A 97 21.95 1.69 -11.27
C GLY A 97 23.24 2.44 -10.92
N LYS A 98 24.32 1.69 -10.71
CA LYS A 98 25.67 2.21 -10.53
C LYS A 98 26.26 2.65 -11.88
N GLY A 99 27.04 3.70 -11.88
CA GLY A 99 27.90 4.03 -13.00
C GLY A 99 29.27 3.28 -12.90
N PRO A 100 29.62 2.35 -13.81
CA PRO A 100 30.82 1.53 -13.67
C PRO A 100 32.09 2.25 -14.11
N ASN A 101 32.02 3.21 -15.00
CA ASN A 101 33.11 3.93 -15.61
C ASN A 101 32.92 5.45 -15.56
N ALA A 102 34.01 6.20 -15.77
CA ALA A 102 34.01 7.67 -15.69
C ALA A 102 33.02 8.37 -16.62
N ASN A 103 32.58 7.70 -17.69
CA ASN A 103 31.75 8.27 -18.75
C ASN A 103 30.40 7.52 -18.91
N THR A 104 29.84 7.02 -17.84
CA THR A 104 28.60 6.21 -17.92
C THR A 104 27.52 6.70 -16.99
N GLY A 105 26.26 6.53 -17.40
CA GLY A 105 25.09 6.80 -16.57
C GLY A 105 24.34 5.51 -16.21
N GLY A 106 23.99 5.32 -14.93
CA GLY A 106 23.14 4.25 -14.45
C GLY A 106 21.65 4.59 -14.58
N GLY A 107 20.80 3.60 -14.85
CA GLY A 107 19.35 3.77 -14.93
C GLY A 107 18.71 4.12 -13.59
N GLY A 108 17.60 4.84 -13.60
CA GLY A 108 16.79 5.07 -12.39
C GLY A 108 16.07 3.81 -11.95
N GLY A 109 15.95 3.57 -10.64
CA GLY A 109 15.17 2.46 -10.09
C GLY A 109 13.67 2.63 -10.32
N GLY A 110 12.96 1.55 -10.60
CA GLY A 110 11.50 1.53 -10.69
C GLY A 110 10.85 1.70 -9.32
N ALA A 111 9.72 2.34 -9.26
CA ALA A 111 8.92 2.44 -8.04
C ALA A 111 8.40 1.06 -7.61
N GLY A 112 8.13 0.88 -6.32
CA GLY A 112 7.35 -0.25 -5.83
C GLY A 112 5.95 -0.26 -6.44
N GLY A 113 5.38 -1.44 -6.63
CA GLY A 113 4.01 -1.57 -7.09
C GLY A 113 3.05 -0.84 -6.16
N TYR A 114 2.01 -0.27 -6.72
CA TYR A 114 0.98 0.50 -6.02
C TYR A 114 -0.36 -0.18 -6.19
N ARG A 115 -1.00 -0.65 -5.12
CA ARG A 115 -2.29 -1.32 -5.16
C ARG A 115 -3.24 -0.76 -4.12
N THR A 116 -4.49 -0.58 -4.53
CA THR A 116 -5.61 -0.22 -3.65
C THR A 116 -6.65 -1.33 -3.67
N SER A 117 -7.37 -1.48 -2.57
CA SER A 117 -8.50 -2.42 -2.45
C SER A 117 -9.44 -1.96 -1.36
N THR A 118 -10.72 -2.20 -1.55
CA THR A 118 -11.72 -2.13 -0.49
C THR A 118 -12.23 -3.54 -0.25
N GLN A 119 -12.19 -4.02 0.98
CA GLN A 119 -12.64 -5.36 1.34
C GLN A 119 -13.56 -5.29 2.56
N THR A 120 -14.56 -6.20 2.60
CA THR A 120 -15.52 -6.26 3.69
C THR A 120 -15.06 -7.27 4.75
N ILE A 121 -14.99 -6.83 5.99
CA ILE A 121 -14.76 -7.69 7.15
C ILE A 121 -16.11 -8.10 7.71
N THR A 122 -16.37 -9.41 7.72
CA THR A 122 -17.63 -10.01 8.18
C THR A 122 -17.51 -10.69 9.54
N THR A 123 -16.30 -10.76 10.09
CA THR A 123 -16.04 -11.46 11.36
C THR A 123 -15.27 -10.55 12.32
N GLY A 124 -15.83 -10.32 13.50
CA GLY A 124 -15.12 -9.60 14.56
C GLY A 124 -13.84 -10.32 14.99
N GLY A 125 -12.82 -9.56 15.38
CA GLY A 125 -11.53 -10.11 15.79
C GLY A 125 -10.63 -10.57 14.64
N THR A 126 -10.93 -10.19 13.38
CA THR A 126 -10.07 -10.49 12.24
C THR A 126 -8.68 -9.87 12.43
N VAL A 127 -7.65 -10.72 12.41
CA VAL A 127 -6.24 -10.29 12.47
C VAL A 127 -5.73 -10.06 11.06
N ILE A 128 -5.28 -8.84 10.78
CA ILE A 128 -4.68 -8.45 9.51
C ILE A 128 -3.17 -8.46 9.66
N THR A 129 -2.50 -9.27 8.84
CA THR A 129 -1.03 -9.32 8.77
C THR A 129 -0.54 -8.42 7.64
N ALA A 130 0.35 -7.49 7.96
CA ALA A 130 0.96 -6.56 7.01
C ALA A 130 2.48 -6.74 6.99
N LEU A 131 3.04 -7.04 5.81
CA LEU A 131 4.48 -7.09 5.57
C LEU A 131 4.86 -5.99 4.61
N VAL A 132 5.72 -5.08 5.03
CA VAL A 132 6.18 -3.93 4.21
C VAL A 132 7.54 -4.24 3.60
N GLY A 133 7.62 -4.15 2.27
CA GLY A 133 8.84 -4.43 1.52
C GLY A 133 9.91 -3.36 1.69
N ASP A 134 11.17 -3.79 1.77
CA ASP A 134 12.34 -2.90 1.81
C ASP A 134 12.75 -2.44 0.40
N GLY A 135 13.36 -1.26 0.31
CA GLY A 135 13.93 -0.75 -0.93
C GLY A 135 15.23 -1.47 -1.31
N GLY A 136 15.44 -1.67 -2.60
CA GLY A 136 16.67 -2.23 -3.14
C GLY A 136 17.85 -1.26 -2.96
N PRO A 137 19.04 -1.74 -2.55
CA PRO A 137 20.22 -0.90 -2.42
C PRO A 137 20.73 -0.38 -3.77
N GLY A 138 21.30 0.83 -3.77
CA GLY A 138 21.90 1.47 -4.96
C GLY A 138 23.31 0.99 -5.32
N THR A 139 23.76 -0.14 -4.79
CA THR A 139 25.11 -0.67 -5.00
C THR A 139 25.23 -1.64 -6.18
N GLY A 140 24.15 -1.95 -6.86
CA GLY A 140 24.09 -2.91 -7.97
C GLY A 140 22.70 -3.01 -8.58
N VAL A 141 22.45 -4.11 -9.29
CA VAL A 141 21.16 -4.39 -9.94
C VAL A 141 20.24 -5.09 -8.93
N LEU A 142 19.66 -4.34 -7.99
CA LEU A 142 18.88 -4.89 -6.89
C LEU A 142 17.46 -4.31 -6.87
N THR A 143 16.48 -5.22 -6.95
CA THR A 143 15.06 -4.91 -6.91
C THR A 143 14.60 -4.59 -5.48
N GLY A 144 13.48 -3.93 -5.35
CA GLY A 144 12.77 -3.82 -4.09
C GLY A 144 12.10 -5.13 -3.68
N SER A 145 11.64 -5.19 -2.43
CA SER A 145 10.89 -6.33 -1.91
C SER A 145 9.38 -6.08 -1.99
N ASP A 146 8.62 -7.15 -2.09
CA ASP A 146 7.15 -7.11 -2.10
C ASP A 146 6.58 -6.59 -0.77
N SER A 147 5.43 -5.92 -0.84
CA SER A 147 4.56 -5.69 0.31
C SER A 147 3.32 -6.56 0.21
N THR A 148 2.93 -7.16 1.33
CA THR A 148 1.74 -8.03 1.37
C THR A 148 0.81 -7.66 2.53
N MET A 149 -0.49 -7.70 2.26
CA MET A 149 -1.53 -7.65 3.28
C MET A 149 -2.40 -8.91 3.15
N SER A 150 -2.63 -9.59 4.26
CA SER A 150 -3.43 -10.81 4.30
C SER A 150 -4.20 -10.94 5.61
N ALA A 151 -5.38 -11.55 5.54
CA ALA A 151 -6.17 -11.93 6.70
C ALA A 151 -7.10 -13.09 6.35
N SER A 152 -7.56 -13.82 7.36
CA SER A 152 -8.59 -14.87 7.15
C SER A 152 -9.88 -14.23 6.64
N GLY A 153 -10.45 -14.77 5.58
CA GLY A 153 -11.67 -14.27 4.94
C GLY A 153 -11.48 -13.09 4.00
N LEU A 154 -10.26 -12.56 3.86
CA LEU A 154 -9.94 -11.48 2.91
C LEU A 154 -9.07 -11.99 1.77
N SER A 155 -9.16 -11.34 0.62
CA SER A 155 -8.24 -11.57 -0.49
C SER A 155 -6.86 -10.98 -0.16
N THR A 156 -5.80 -11.78 -0.29
CA THR A 156 -4.44 -11.29 -0.12
C THR A 156 -4.11 -10.24 -1.20
N ILE A 157 -3.55 -9.12 -0.77
CA ILE A 157 -3.02 -8.08 -1.65
C ILE A 157 -1.50 -8.18 -1.63
N THR A 158 -0.90 -8.51 -2.77
CA THR A 158 0.56 -8.46 -2.96
C THR A 158 0.90 -7.37 -3.95
N SER A 159 1.72 -6.44 -3.54
CA SER A 159 2.30 -5.40 -4.38
C SER A 159 3.75 -5.76 -4.65
N ALA A 160 4.15 -5.87 -5.91
CA ALA A 160 5.49 -6.34 -6.28
C ALA A 160 6.55 -5.27 -6.08
N GLY A 161 7.73 -5.67 -5.66
CA GLY A 161 8.89 -4.79 -5.56
C GLY A 161 9.23 -4.11 -6.88
N GLY A 162 9.79 -2.91 -6.82
CA GLY A 162 10.23 -2.16 -8.00
C GLY A 162 11.47 -2.77 -8.64
N GLY A 163 11.55 -2.70 -9.97
CA GLY A 163 12.71 -3.15 -10.75
C GLY A 163 13.95 -2.28 -10.50
N SER A 164 15.13 -2.88 -10.50
CA SER A 164 16.40 -2.16 -10.36
C SER A 164 16.68 -1.27 -11.58
N GLY A 165 17.31 -0.13 -11.38
CA GLY A 165 17.96 0.59 -12.47
C GLY A 165 19.11 -0.21 -13.08
N ALA A 166 19.27 -0.12 -14.38
CA ALA A 166 20.39 -0.78 -15.09
C ALA A 166 21.73 -0.23 -14.63
N ALA A 167 22.71 -1.13 -14.48
CA ALA A 167 24.09 -0.79 -14.21
C ALA A 167 24.95 -1.53 -15.22
N ASP A 168 25.87 -0.84 -15.91
CA ASP A 168 26.89 -1.52 -16.69
C ASP A 168 27.90 -2.13 -15.70
N GLN A 169 27.97 -3.43 -15.63
CA GLN A 169 28.94 -4.19 -14.81
C GLN A 169 29.88 -5.03 -15.69
N GLY A 170 30.33 -4.45 -16.79
CA GLY A 170 31.38 -5.08 -17.60
C GLY A 170 30.95 -6.39 -18.26
N GLY A 171 29.76 -6.46 -18.82
CA GLY A 171 29.20 -7.62 -19.50
C GLY A 171 27.82 -8.07 -18.98
N TYR A 172 27.26 -7.33 -18.08
CA TYR A 172 25.88 -7.54 -17.57
C TYR A 172 24.93 -6.54 -18.22
N SER A 173 23.66 -6.96 -18.29
CA SER A 173 22.55 -6.31 -18.96
C SER A 173 22.48 -4.81 -18.74
N ASP A 174 22.61 -4.04 -19.79
CA ASP A 174 22.27 -2.62 -19.87
C ASP A 174 20.76 -2.36 -19.66
N ALA A 175 20.01 -3.41 -19.43
CA ALA A 175 18.55 -3.38 -19.24
C ALA A 175 18.16 -3.10 -17.79
N GLY A 176 17.14 -2.27 -17.62
CA GLY A 176 16.46 -2.12 -16.35
C GLY A 176 15.74 -3.41 -15.93
N GLY A 177 15.66 -3.66 -14.61
CA GLY A 177 14.93 -4.81 -14.05
C GLY A 177 13.41 -4.64 -14.18
N ASP A 178 12.72 -5.76 -14.36
CA ASP A 178 11.26 -5.82 -14.29
C ASP A 178 10.79 -5.72 -12.83
N GLY A 179 9.55 -5.27 -12.61
CA GLY A 179 8.98 -5.19 -11.27
C GLY A 179 7.57 -4.62 -11.23
N GLY A 180 7.11 -4.24 -10.04
CA GLY A 180 5.87 -3.49 -9.88
C GLY A 180 5.83 -2.28 -10.80
N SER A 181 6.92 -1.47 -10.79
CA SER A 181 7.31 -0.59 -11.89
C SER A 181 8.72 -0.98 -12.36
N GLY A 182 8.98 -0.84 -13.65
CA GLY A 182 10.26 -1.26 -14.25
C GLY A 182 11.37 -0.24 -14.02
N GLY A 183 12.63 -0.70 -13.93
CA GLY A 183 13.80 0.16 -13.88
C GLY A 183 14.15 0.79 -15.23
N GLY A 184 14.88 1.90 -15.21
CA GLY A 184 15.43 2.55 -16.40
C GLY A 184 16.63 1.80 -16.99
N GLY A 185 16.80 1.84 -18.31
CA GLY A 185 17.94 1.30 -19.01
C GLY A 185 19.20 2.14 -18.78
N ALA A 186 20.37 1.51 -18.83
CA ALA A 186 21.64 2.23 -18.83
C ALA A 186 21.87 2.91 -20.20
N PHE A 187 22.94 3.72 -20.28
CA PHE A 187 23.39 4.31 -21.53
C PHE A 187 23.59 3.24 -22.65
N ASN A 188 24.00 3.68 -23.84
CA ASN A 188 24.23 2.79 -25.00
C ASN A 188 23.00 2.00 -25.45
N GLY A 189 21.82 2.60 -25.32
CA GLY A 189 20.58 2.00 -25.80
C GLY A 189 20.04 0.89 -24.88
N GLY A 190 20.46 0.85 -23.62
CA GLY A 190 19.95 -0.12 -22.64
C GLY A 190 18.42 -0.08 -22.59
N SER A 191 17.78 -1.25 -22.63
CA SER A 191 16.33 -1.36 -22.63
C SER A 191 15.74 -1.06 -21.25
N ALA A 192 14.52 -0.54 -21.24
CA ALA A 192 13.77 -0.37 -20.01
C ALA A 192 13.26 -1.70 -19.46
N GLY A 193 13.17 -1.82 -18.15
CA GLY A 193 12.44 -2.90 -17.48
C GLY A 193 10.93 -2.75 -17.63
N ALA A 194 10.22 -3.88 -17.69
CA ALA A 194 8.77 -3.91 -17.74
C ALA A 194 8.17 -3.55 -16.37
N GLY A 195 7.09 -2.79 -16.37
CA GLY A 195 6.23 -2.59 -15.21
C GLY A 195 5.13 -3.63 -15.14
N ASN A 196 4.35 -3.60 -14.06
CA ASN A 196 3.23 -4.52 -13.82
C ASN A 196 3.64 -6.01 -13.90
N THR A 197 4.78 -6.33 -13.33
CA THR A 197 5.34 -7.68 -13.28
C THR A 197 5.43 -8.14 -11.81
N PRO A 198 4.73 -9.24 -11.41
CA PRO A 198 3.72 -9.96 -12.20
C PRO A 198 2.51 -9.09 -12.57
N SER A 199 1.82 -9.46 -13.65
CA SER A 199 0.67 -8.70 -14.16
C SER A 199 -0.49 -8.69 -13.15
N THR A 200 -1.06 -7.51 -12.92
CA THR A 200 -2.23 -7.29 -12.05
C THR A 200 -3.28 -6.42 -12.74
N SER A 201 -4.49 -6.52 -12.25
CA SER A 201 -5.60 -5.63 -12.64
C SER A 201 -6.23 -5.06 -11.34
N PRO A 202 -6.29 -3.72 -11.21
CA PRO A 202 -5.60 -2.69 -12.01
C PRO A 202 -4.08 -2.87 -12.06
N VAL A 203 -3.43 -2.23 -13.06
CA VAL A 203 -1.96 -2.23 -13.18
C VAL A 203 -1.33 -1.61 -11.93
N GLN A 204 -0.26 -2.23 -11.43
CA GLN A 204 0.42 -1.77 -10.22
C GLN A 204 1.58 -0.79 -10.48
N GLY A 205 1.96 -0.59 -11.75
CA GLY A 205 3.03 0.33 -12.16
C GLY A 205 3.39 0.18 -13.62
N TYR A 206 4.26 1.05 -14.09
CA TYR A 206 4.61 1.21 -15.50
C TYR A 206 6.09 0.92 -15.77
N ALA A 207 6.41 0.72 -17.04
CA ALA A 207 7.78 0.47 -17.49
C ALA A 207 8.73 1.66 -17.22
N GLY A 208 10.00 1.39 -17.14
CA GLY A 208 11.04 2.44 -17.17
C GLY A 208 11.21 3.05 -18.56
N GLY A 209 12.15 4.00 -18.68
CA GLY A 209 12.64 4.58 -19.93
C GLY A 209 13.92 3.90 -20.40
N ALA A 210 14.15 3.84 -21.70
CA ALA A 210 15.41 3.33 -22.27
C ALA A 210 16.55 4.34 -22.08
N GLY A 211 17.79 3.85 -22.09
CA GLY A 211 18.96 4.69 -22.22
C GLY A 211 19.12 5.26 -23.64
N LEU A 212 19.82 6.39 -23.77
CA LEU A 212 20.14 6.95 -25.09
C LEU A 212 21.11 6.03 -25.84
N ALA A 213 20.79 5.71 -27.08
CA ALA A 213 21.66 4.94 -27.95
C ALA A 213 22.88 5.79 -28.36
N GLY A 214 24.07 5.20 -28.31
CA GLY A 214 25.34 5.85 -28.69
C GLY A 214 26.30 5.97 -27.50
N THR A 215 27.53 6.34 -27.80
CA THR A 215 28.65 6.33 -26.84
C THR A 215 28.93 7.69 -26.21
N SER A 216 28.33 8.76 -26.69
CA SER A 216 28.46 10.12 -26.13
C SER A 216 27.37 11.04 -26.70
N PRO A 217 26.62 11.77 -25.85
CA PRO A 217 26.64 11.70 -24.40
C PRO A 217 25.97 10.42 -23.86
N THR A 218 26.36 9.94 -22.69
CA THR A 218 25.77 8.76 -22.06
C THR A 218 24.66 9.18 -21.09
N LEU A 219 23.43 8.99 -21.51
CA LEU A 219 22.22 9.38 -20.78
C LEU A 219 21.38 8.14 -20.50
N ALA A 220 21.18 7.83 -19.23
CA ALA A 220 20.38 6.71 -18.81
C ALA A 220 18.90 7.05 -18.74
N GLY A 221 18.06 6.03 -18.82
CA GLY A 221 16.60 6.15 -18.67
C GLY A 221 16.16 6.29 -17.21
N GLY A 222 15.03 6.93 -16.98
CA GLY A 222 14.35 6.99 -15.67
C GLY A 222 13.57 5.73 -15.39
N GLY A 223 13.37 5.39 -14.11
CA GLY A 223 12.51 4.30 -13.66
C GLY A 223 11.02 4.63 -13.85
N GLY A 224 10.20 3.61 -14.05
CA GLY A 224 8.74 3.74 -14.10
C GLY A 224 8.14 4.11 -12.73
N GLY A 225 7.01 4.79 -12.74
CA GLY A 225 6.21 5.09 -11.58
C GLY A 225 4.86 4.37 -11.58
N ALA A 226 4.07 4.56 -10.53
CA ALA A 226 2.77 3.92 -10.40
C ALA A 226 1.71 4.42 -11.38
N SER A 227 1.86 5.62 -11.97
CA SER A 227 0.88 6.20 -12.89
C SER A 227 1.45 6.56 -14.27
N ALA A 228 2.78 6.54 -14.44
CA ALA A 228 3.42 6.91 -15.68
C ALA A 228 4.71 6.10 -15.96
N VAL A 229 5.03 5.93 -17.21
CA VAL A 229 6.31 5.37 -17.66
C VAL A 229 7.46 6.33 -17.32
N GLY A 230 8.66 5.78 -17.11
CA GLY A 230 9.86 6.59 -17.02
C GLY A 230 10.26 7.14 -18.40
N SER A 231 10.85 8.33 -18.44
CA SER A 231 11.34 8.91 -19.68
C SER A 231 12.64 8.23 -20.13
N ALA A 232 12.82 8.10 -21.42
CA ALA A 232 14.11 7.72 -21.99
C ALA A 232 15.14 8.84 -21.79
N GLY A 233 16.42 8.49 -21.73
CA GLY A 233 17.51 9.45 -21.84
C GLY A 233 17.50 10.07 -23.23
N ALA A 234 17.52 11.40 -23.37
CA ALA A 234 17.40 12.08 -24.63
C ALA A 234 18.06 13.48 -24.63
N GLY A 235 18.56 13.90 -25.79
CA GLY A 235 19.15 15.22 -25.98
C GLY A 235 20.36 15.45 -25.06
N THR A 236 20.22 16.26 -24.05
CA THR A 236 21.24 16.57 -23.03
C THR A 236 20.84 16.13 -21.62
N ALA A 237 19.73 15.39 -21.46
CA ALA A 237 19.20 15.05 -20.15
C ALA A 237 19.04 13.52 -19.96
N GLY A 238 19.41 13.02 -18.81
CA GLY A 238 18.97 11.71 -18.32
C GLY A 238 17.43 11.67 -18.21
N GLY A 239 16.84 10.49 -18.37
CA GLY A 239 15.40 10.31 -18.33
C GLY A 239 14.80 10.64 -16.96
N ASN A 240 13.70 11.35 -16.91
CA ASN A 240 12.96 11.59 -15.67
C ASN A 240 12.24 10.33 -15.20
N GLY A 241 12.14 10.15 -13.89
CA GLY A 241 11.32 9.11 -13.30
C GLY A 241 9.82 9.32 -13.58
N GLY A 242 9.08 8.22 -13.75
CA GLY A 242 7.65 8.23 -13.94
C GLY A 242 6.91 8.70 -12.68
N ALA A 243 5.79 9.38 -12.87
CA ALA A 243 4.95 9.88 -11.78
C ALA A 243 4.32 8.74 -10.96
N GLY A 244 4.14 8.96 -9.68
CA GLY A 244 3.49 8.07 -8.73
C GLY A 244 1.97 8.13 -8.78
N GLY A 245 1.34 7.20 -8.06
CA GLY A 245 -0.11 7.14 -7.88
C GLY A 245 -0.57 7.99 -6.69
N THR A 246 -1.72 8.62 -6.83
CA THR A 246 -2.32 9.46 -5.80
C THR A 246 -3.30 8.68 -4.95
N SER A 247 -3.27 8.84 -3.64
CA SER A 247 -4.24 8.29 -2.69
C SER A 247 -4.71 9.35 -1.71
N SER A 248 -5.99 9.31 -1.36
CA SER A 248 -6.58 10.14 -0.29
C SER A 248 -6.92 9.35 0.97
N ILE A 249 -6.42 8.11 1.10
CA ILE A 249 -6.72 7.20 2.22
C ILE A 249 -6.41 7.80 3.60
N THR A 250 -5.48 8.73 3.70
CA THR A 250 -5.12 9.44 4.94
C THR A 250 -5.95 10.68 5.21
N GLY A 251 -6.98 10.96 4.40
CA GLY A 251 -7.77 12.19 4.46
C GLY A 251 -7.19 13.37 3.67
N ALA A 252 -5.94 13.27 3.21
CA ALA A 252 -5.28 14.25 2.32
C ALA A 252 -4.77 13.56 1.05
N SER A 253 -4.68 14.32 -0.05
CA SER A 253 -4.14 13.81 -1.31
C SER A 253 -2.62 13.69 -1.21
N VAL A 254 -2.10 12.46 -1.22
CA VAL A 254 -0.67 12.15 -1.15
C VAL A 254 -0.28 11.29 -2.34
N VAL A 255 0.89 11.56 -2.94
CA VAL A 255 1.44 10.79 -4.07
C VAL A 255 2.48 9.80 -3.57
N TYR A 256 2.41 8.53 -4.03
CA TYR A 256 3.30 7.43 -3.67
C TYR A 256 3.87 6.77 -4.92
N ALA A 257 4.97 6.06 -4.78
CA ALA A 257 5.53 5.21 -5.83
C ALA A 257 5.93 5.99 -7.11
N GLY A 258 6.73 7.07 -6.97
CA GLY A 258 7.40 7.74 -8.08
C GLY A 258 8.70 7.02 -8.48
N GLY A 259 9.01 6.95 -9.78
CA GLY A 259 10.24 6.34 -10.29
C GLY A 259 11.49 7.19 -10.05
N GLY A 260 12.68 6.59 -10.02
CA GLY A 260 13.96 7.30 -9.94
C GLY A 260 14.38 7.94 -11.27
N GLY A 261 15.09 9.07 -11.23
CA GLY A 261 15.69 9.70 -12.42
C GLY A 261 16.91 8.96 -12.92
N GLY A 262 17.18 8.96 -14.23
CA GLY A 262 18.38 8.39 -14.84
C GLY A 262 19.63 9.26 -14.62
N GLY A 263 20.80 8.63 -14.47
CA GLY A 263 22.08 9.31 -14.39
C GLY A 263 22.57 9.86 -15.73
N ALA A 264 23.54 10.77 -15.69
CA ALA A 264 24.16 11.34 -16.87
C ALA A 264 25.71 11.42 -16.72
N ASP A 265 26.39 11.36 -17.85
CA ASP A 265 27.86 11.53 -17.96
C ASP A 265 28.27 13.01 -17.78
N PRO A 266 29.31 13.28 -16.99
CA PRO A 266 29.84 14.65 -16.86
C PRO A 266 30.67 15.13 -18.04
N ALA A 267 31.12 14.25 -18.96
CA ALA A 267 32.04 14.59 -20.02
C ALA A 267 31.46 15.50 -21.13
N GLY A 268 30.13 15.65 -21.17
CA GLY A 268 29.43 16.55 -22.09
C GLY A 268 29.12 17.91 -21.48
N THR A 269 29.19 18.97 -22.29
CA THR A 269 28.76 20.31 -21.85
C THR A 269 27.23 20.43 -21.80
N GLY A 270 26.71 21.02 -20.74
CA GLY A 270 25.26 21.31 -20.62
C GLY A 270 24.39 20.08 -20.34
N LEU A 271 24.99 18.98 -19.91
CA LEU A 271 24.23 17.79 -19.55
C LEU A 271 23.59 17.90 -18.17
N THR A 272 22.44 17.23 -17.99
CA THR A 272 21.71 17.17 -16.73
C THR A 272 21.28 15.74 -16.45
N ALA A 273 21.25 15.35 -15.18
CA ALA A 273 20.63 14.10 -14.78
C ALA A 273 19.11 14.24 -14.76
N GLY A 274 18.41 13.11 -14.85
CA GLY A 274 16.95 13.05 -14.76
C GLY A 274 16.44 13.37 -13.37
N THR A 275 15.30 14.03 -13.28
CA THR A 275 14.60 14.28 -12.00
C THR A 275 13.87 13.02 -11.53
N GLY A 276 13.74 12.85 -10.21
CA GLY A 276 12.84 11.83 -9.67
C GLY A 276 11.37 12.14 -9.95
N GLY A 277 10.57 11.08 -10.12
CA GLY A 277 9.13 11.20 -10.28
C GLY A 277 8.44 11.66 -8.99
N THR A 278 7.32 12.36 -9.13
CA THR A 278 6.49 12.73 -7.97
C THR A 278 6.03 11.48 -7.21
N GLY A 279 6.02 11.55 -5.89
CA GLY A 279 5.72 10.37 -5.06
C GLY A 279 6.96 9.67 -4.50
N GLY A 280 8.05 10.44 -4.35
CA GLY A 280 9.23 10.01 -3.60
C GLY A 280 10.38 9.48 -4.44
N GLY A 281 10.37 9.63 -5.76
CA GLY A 281 11.50 9.22 -6.61
C GLY A 281 12.76 10.06 -6.35
N GLY A 282 13.92 9.39 -6.27
CA GLY A 282 15.22 10.03 -6.15
C GLY A 282 15.72 10.58 -7.50
N ALA A 283 16.39 11.72 -7.51
CA ALA A 283 16.99 12.29 -8.72
C ALA A 283 18.26 11.51 -9.15
N GLY A 284 18.52 11.46 -10.45
CA GLY A 284 19.77 10.94 -11.00
C GLY A 284 20.96 11.81 -10.62
N GLY A 285 22.15 11.25 -10.69
CA GLY A 285 23.44 11.93 -10.51
C GLY A 285 24.06 12.40 -11.83
N LEU A 286 24.64 13.59 -11.82
CA LEU A 286 25.57 14.08 -12.84
C LEU A 286 26.98 14.03 -12.22
N ALA A 287 27.84 13.11 -12.63
CA ALA A 287 29.12 12.83 -11.99
C ALA A 287 29.03 12.59 -10.46
N ALA A 288 27.92 12.16 -9.98
CA ALA A 288 27.61 12.03 -8.56
C ALA A 288 26.73 10.82 -8.29
N ASN A 289 26.59 10.47 -7.01
CA ASN A 289 25.63 9.46 -6.58
C ASN A 289 24.19 9.87 -6.97
N GLY A 290 23.39 8.89 -7.35
CA GLY A 290 21.95 9.08 -7.39
C GLY A 290 21.38 9.35 -6.00
N THR A 291 20.30 10.11 -5.93
CA THR A 291 19.58 10.38 -4.68
C THR A 291 18.73 9.17 -4.28
N ASN A 292 18.65 8.89 -2.98
CA ASN A 292 17.78 7.84 -2.47
C ASN A 292 16.29 8.16 -2.71
N GLY A 293 15.50 7.15 -2.98
CA GLY A 293 14.06 7.24 -2.91
C GLY A 293 13.59 7.57 -1.49
N THR A 294 12.51 8.30 -1.39
CA THR A 294 11.92 8.67 -0.09
C THR A 294 11.37 7.44 0.62
N VAL A 295 11.74 7.26 1.88
CA VAL A 295 11.25 6.15 2.72
C VAL A 295 9.73 6.22 2.90
N ASN A 296 9.10 5.09 3.05
CA ASN A 296 7.64 4.93 3.26
C ASN A 296 6.77 5.51 2.12
N THR A 297 7.35 5.60 0.92
CA THR A 297 6.61 6.00 -0.28
C THR A 297 6.72 4.98 -1.41
N GLY A 298 7.66 4.04 -1.33
CA GLY A 298 7.98 3.15 -2.43
C GLY A 298 8.59 3.87 -3.63
N GLY A 299 9.28 5.00 -3.42
CA GLY A 299 9.91 5.77 -4.50
C GLY A 299 11.23 5.16 -4.96
N GLY A 300 11.47 5.08 -6.29
CA GLY A 300 12.68 4.53 -6.92
C GLY A 300 13.94 5.31 -6.57
N GLY A 301 15.09 4.64 -6.46
CA GLY A 301 16.39 5.30 -6.30
C GLY A 301 16.88 5.94 -7.61
N GLY A 302 17.54 7.11 -7.56
CA GLY A 302 18.13 7.74 -8.73
C GLY A 302 19.35 6.97 -9.25
N GLY A 303 19.55 6.91 -10.56
CA GLY A 303 20.74 6.36 -11.21
C GLY A 303 21.99 7.20 -10.97
N ALA A 304 23.14 6.60 -10.94
CA ALA A 304 24.42 7.30 -10.77
C ALA A 304 24.93 7.96 -12.07
N GLY A 305 25.75 8.99 -11.94
CA GLY A 305 26.64 9.48 -12.98
C GLY A 305 28.10 9.05 -12.74
N ALA A 306 28.85 8.78 -13.78
CA ALA A 306 30.24 8.34 -13.69
C ALA A 306 30.45 7.10 -12.78
N THR A 307 31.56 7.05 -12.02
CA THR A 307 31.91 5.91 -11.14
C THR A 307 31.14 5.89 -9.80
N ALA A 308 30.06 6.65 -9.69
CA ALA A 308 29.30 6.83 -8.47
C ALA A 308 28.30 5.68 -8.21
N LEU A 309 27.68 5.68 -7.04
CA LEU A 309 26.64 4.73 -6.65
C LEU A 309 25.25 5.26 -7.00
N GLY A 310 24.36 4.37 -7.37
CA GLY A 310 22.94 4.68 -7.44
C GLY A 310 22.35 4.99 -6.06
N GLY A 311 21.20 5.64 -6.03
CA GLY A 311 20.43 5.84 -4.82
C GLY A 311 19.73 4.54 -4.42
N THR A 312 19.57 4.33 -3.12
CA THR A 312 18.74 3.25 -2.57
C THR A 312 17.26 3.51 -2.88
N GLY A 313 16.52 2.49 -3.25
CA GLY A 313 15.06 2.57 -3.34
C GLY A 313 14.40 2.86 -1.97
N GLY A 314 13.29 3.58 -1.98
CA GLY A 314 12.52 3.86 -0.78
C GLY A 314 11.76 2.61 -0.30
N LYS A 315 11.67 2.43 1.02
CA LYS A 315 10.82 1.41 1.64
C LYS A 315 9.35 1.64 1.25
N GLY A 316 8.58 0.57 1.13
CA GLY A 316 7.14 0.62 0.89
C GLY A 316 6.34 1.12 2.09
N VAL A 317 5.02 1.11 1.93
CA VAL A 317 4.08 1.46 3.00
C VAL A 317 2.76 0.70 2.83
N ILE A 318 2.14 0.32 3.93
CA ILE A 318 0.75 -0.19 3.95
C ILE A 318 -0.06 0.75 4.83
N ILE A 319 -1.19 1.22 4.30
CA ILE A 319 -2.13 2.09 5.00
C ILE A 319 -3.51 1.44 4.95
N MET A 320 -4.19 1.42 6.09
CA MET A 320 -5.55 0.90 6.23
C MET A 320 -6.44 2.00 6.78
N SER A 321 -7.63 2.16 6.20
CA SER A 321 -8.68 3.02 6.73
C SER A 321 -9.80 2.14 7.27
N ILE A 322 -9.97 2.14 8.59
CA ILE A 322 -10.94 1.32 9.32
C ILE A 322 -11.95 2.26 10.00
N PRO A 323 -13.28 2.01 9.90
CA PRO A 323 -14.25 2.79 10.65
C PRO A 323 -13.96 2.77 12.15
N THR A 324 -13.98 3.93 12.81
CA THR A 324 -13.60 4.08 14.23
C THR A 324 -14.40 3.17 15.16
N VAL A 325 -15.69 2.95 14.86
CA VAL A 325 -16.57 2.07 15.65
C VAL A 325 -16.20 0.59 15.55
N SER A 326 -15.40 0.22 14.56
CA SER A 326 -15.01 -1.17 14.28
C SER A 326 -13.57 -1.50 14.70
N TYR A 327 -12.79 -0.49 15.11
CA TYR A 327 -11.39 -0.67 15.49
C TYR A 327 -11.23 -0.96 16.97
N SER A 328 -10.67 -2.12 17.30
CA SER A 328 -10.46 -2.55 18.71
C SER A 328 -9.29 -1.82 19.41
N GLY A 329 -8.43 -1.14 18.66
CA GLY A 329 -7.23 -0.49 19.19
C GLY A 329 -6.05 -1.45 19.47
N ILE A 330 -6.15 -2.73 19.11
CA ILE A 330 -5.07 -3.71 19.31
C ILE A 330 -4.19 -3.77 18.06
N THR A 331 -2.94 -3.34 18.19
CA THR A 331 -1.86 -3.58 17.22
C THR A 331 -0.78 -4.41 17.90
N THR A 332 -0.39 -5.52 17.30
CA THR A 332 0.69 -6.41 17.79
C THR A 332 1.92 -6.32 16.90
#